data_5cf5d1167df10e79bd8b2a84b9e9c45c
#
_entry.id   5cf5d1167df10e79bd8b2a84b9e9c45c
#
_cell.length_a   1.000
_cell.length_b   1.000
_cell.length_c   1.000
_cell.angle_alpha   90.00
_cell.angle_beta   90.00
_cell.angle_gamma   90.00
#
_symmetry.space_group_name_H-M   'P 1'
#
loop_
_entity.id
_entity.type
_entity.pdbx_description
1 polymer ?
#
loop_
_entity_poly.entity_id
_entity_poly.type
_entity_poly.pdbx_seq_one_letter_code
_entity_poly.pdbx_strand_id
1 'polypeptide(L)'
;MIKINNAPVISGLPFRHFRGESDYAQMAAVLTASQRADQIERRVSAEDLANAMRHLTNCDPYSEIIIAEVTGEMVGYTRGWWEDEAATARLYKHNGFLVPEWRRKGIGRAMLIWMENRFHEIAASNPPETAKFLQVNVTQFQAG
;
A
#
# COMPACT_ATOMS: atom_id res chain seq x y z
N MET A 1 -3.97 0.03 15.93
CA MET A 1 -3.48 -1.20 15.25
C MET A 1 -4.58 -1.76 14.37
N ILE A 2 -4.22 -2.14 13.17
CA ILE A 2 -5.17 -2.71 12.22
C ILE A 2 -5.22 -4.21 12.38
N LYS A 3 -6.43 -4.76 12.40
CA LYS A 3 -6.62 -6.20 12.46
C LYS A 3 -6.93 -6.69 11.04
N ILE A 4 -6.08 -7.57 10.52
CA ILE A 4 -6.24 -8.12 9.19
C ILE A 4 -6.55 -9.60 9.28
N ASN A 5 -7.66 -10.01 8.66
CA ASN A 5 -8.01 -11.41 8.55
C ASN A 5 -6.99 -12.10 7.62
N ASN A 6 -6.61 -13.31 7.94
CA ASN A 6 -5.62 -14.09 7.18
C ASN A 6 -4.21 -13.50 7.22
N ALA A 7 -3.92 -12.63 8.19
CA ALA A 7 -2.55 -12.16 8.39
C ALA A 7 -1.67 -13.33 8.82
N PRO A 8 -0.39 -13.35 8.36
CA PRO A 8 0.51 -14.41 8.79
C PRO A 8 0.78 -14.33 10.28
N VAL A 9 1.00 -15.48 10.90
CA VAL A 9 1.36 -15.56 12.32
C VAL A 9 2.86 -15.32 12.42
N ILE A 10 3.25 -14.06 12.56
CA ILE A 10 4.63 -13.64 12.71
C ILE A 10 4.72 -12.85 14.01
N SER A 11 5.59 -13.28 14.91
CA SER A 11 5.76 -12.60 16.18
C SER A 11 6.24 -11.17 15.96
N GLY A 12 5.57 -10.21 16.62
CA GLY A 12 5.93 -8.80 16.55
C GLY A 12 5.56 -8.11 15.25
N LEU A 13 4.60 -8.67 14.49
CA LEU A 13 4.13 -8.08 13.23
C LEU A 13 2.77 -7.41 13.44
N PRO A 14 2.72 -6.12 13.73
CA PRO A 14 1.47 -5.37 13.63
C PRO A 14 1.32 -4.73 12.25
N PHE A 15 0.06 -4.48 11.88
CA PHE A 15 -0.27 -3.61 10.77
C PHE A 15 -0.86 -2.32 11.35
N ARG A 16 -0.55 -1.20 10.75
CA ARG A 16 -1.05 0.09 11.22
C ARG A 16 -1.29 1.05 10.07
N HIS A 17 -2.03 2.11 10.35
CA HIS A 17 -2.22 3.20 9.40
C HIS A 17 -1.00 4.12 9.36
N PHE A 18 -0.90 4.88 8.28
CA PHE A 18 0.08 5.94 8.12
C PHE A 18 -0.09 7.00 9.23
N ARG A 19 1.02 7.49 9.78
CA ARG A 19 1.04 8.46 10.87
C ARG A 19 1.45 9.86 10.47
N GLY A 20 1.88 10.06 9.23
CA GLY A 20 2.32 11.37 8.77
C GLY A 20 3.80 11.42 8.44
N GLU A 21 4.36 12.61 8.51
CA GLU A 21 5.75 12.86 8.09
C GLU A 21 6.79 11.98 8.77
N SER A 22 6.54 11.55 9.99
CA SER A 22 7.46 10.67 10.71
C SER A 22 7.68 9.33 10.01
N ASP A 23 6.79 8.94 9.09
CA ASP A 23 6.91 7.67 8.36
C ASP A 23 7.74 7.78 7.09
N TYR A 24 7.98 8.98 6.58
CA TYR A 24 8.58 9.14 5.26
C TYR A 24 9.96 8.50 5.13
N ALA A 25 10.81 8.65 6.15
CA ALA A 25 12.16 8.10 6.08
C ALA A 25 12.15 6.57 5.94
N GLN A 26 11.33 5.90 6.73
CA GLN A 26 11.22 4.44 6.65
C GLN A 26 10.53 3.97 5.38
N MET A 27 9.50 4.68 4.94
CA MET A 27 8.83 4.37 3.67
C MET A 27 9.81 4.48 2.50
N ALA A 28 10.62 5.52 2.48
CA ALA A 28 11.64 5.70 1.44
C ALA A 28 12.67 4.56 1.46
N ALA A 29 13.08 4.12 2.65
CA ALA A 29 14.01 3.00 2.80
C ALA A 29 13.40 1.68 2.31
N VAL A 30 12.14 1.43 2.64
CA VAL A 30 11.42 0.23 2.17
C VAL A 30 11.30 0.23 0.65
N LEU A 31 10.90 1.36 0.09
CA LEU A 31 10.73 1.50 -1.36
C LEU A 31 12.06 1.27 -2.09
N THR A 32 13.13 1.89 -1.61
CA THR A 32 14.45 1.74 -2.20
C THR A 32 14.94 0.28 -2.13
N ALA A 33 14.80 -0.36 -0.98
CA ALA A 33 15.22 -1.75 -0.81
C ALA A 33 14.40 -2.69 -1.68
N SER A 34 13.09 -2.45 -1.78
CA SER A 34 12.20 -3.26 -2.60
C SER A 34 12.55 -3.13 -4.08
N GLN A 35 12.76 -1.92 -4.56
CA GLN A 35 13.09 -1.68 -5.95
C GLN A 35 14.46 -2.24 -6.32
N ARG A 36 15.43 -2.13 -5.42
CA ARG A 36 16.76 -2.68 -5.64
C ARG A 36 16.72 -4.20 -5.80
N ALA A 37 15.91 -4.88 -5.00
CA ALA A 37 15.75 -6.32 -5.09
C ALA A 37 15.14 -6.75 -6.43
N ASP A 38 14.35 -5.89 -7.05
CA ASP A 38 13.75 -6.13 -8.36
C ASP A 38 14.57 -5.54 -9.51
N GLN A 39 15.81 -5.19 -9.22
CA GLN A 39 16.77 -4.64 -10.20
C GLN A 39 16.32 -3.31 -10.82
N ILE A 40 15.53 -2.55 -10.07
CA ILE A 40 15.14 -1.21 -10.45
C ILE A 40 16.14 -0.24 -9.81
N GLU A 41 16.98 0.37 -10.61
CA GLU A 41 17.99 1.31 -10.14
C GLU A 41 17.38 2.69 -9.92
N ARG A 42 16.71 2.84 -8.81
CA ARG A 42 16.08 4.10 -8.43
C ARG A 42 16.24 4.30 -6.93
N ARG A 43 16.75 5.45 -6.55
CA ARG A 43 16.87 5.84 -5.15
C ARG A 43 15.78 6.84 -4.84
N VAL A 44 15.00 6.57 -3.83
CA VAL A 44 13.92 7.45 -3.38
C VAL A 44 14.29 7.96 -1.99
N SER A 45 14.34 9.28 -1.86
CA SER A 45 14.61 9.92 -0.56
C SER A 45 13.30 10.20 0.18
N ALA A 46 13.43 10.50 1.48
CA ALA A 46 12.27 10.94 2.28
C ALA A 46 11.66 12.22 1.69
N GLU A 47 12.50 13.10 1.14
CA GLU A 47 12.03 14.34 0.52
C GLU A 47 11.24 14.07 -0.76
N ASP A 48 11.69 13.13 -1.59
CA ASP A 48 10.94 12.69 -2.78
C ASP A 48 9.58 12.17 -2.39
N LEU A 49 9.53 11.38 -1.35
CA LEU A 49 8.29 10.81 -0.86
C LEU A 49 7.36 11.88 -0.30
N ALA A 50 7.90 12.81 0.47
CA ALA A 50 7.12 13.93 1.02
C ALA A 50 6.51 14.76 -0.11
N ASN A 51 7.26 15.02 -1.15
CA ASN A 51 6.77 15.76 -2.31
C ASN A 51 5.63 15.01 -3.02
N ALA A 52 5.81 13.71 -3.23
CA ALA A 52 4.76 12.88 -3.83
C ALA A 52 3.51 12.85 -2.98
N MET A 53 3.65 12.78 -1.66
CA MET A 53 2.52 12.73 -0.74
C MET A 53 1.71 14.03 -0.69
N ARG A 54 2.34 15.16 -1.01
CA ARG A 54 1.62 16.44 -1.10
C ARG A 54 0.71 16.54 -2.33
N HIS A 55 0.91 15.68 -3.31
CA HIS A 55 0.18 15.73 -4.59
C HIS A 55 -0.72 14.51 -4.80
N LEU A 56 -1.06 13.81 -3.72
CA LEU A 56 -1.97 12.66 -3.82
C LEU A 56 -3.36 13.10 -4.27
N THR A 57 -3.94 12.30 -5.14
CA THR A 57 -5.30 12.49 -5.62
C THR A 57 -6.11 11.24 -5.34
N ASN A 58 -7.35 11.40 -4.90
CA ASN A 58 -8.26 10.28 -4.65
C ASN A 58 -7.66 9.24 -3.70
N CYS A 59 -6.92 9.73 -2.72
CA CYS A 59 -6.27 8.90 -1.73
C CYS A 59 -6.17 9.68 -0.43
N ASP A 60 -6.79 9.17 0.62
CA ASP A 60 -6.56 9.67 1.96
C ASP A 60 -5.45 8.83 2.56
N PRO A 61 -4.23 9.37 2.73
CA PRO A 61 -3.11 8.55 3.20
C PRO A 61 -3.38 7.93 4.58
N TYR A 62 -4.18 8.58 5.41
CA TYR A 62 -4.50 8.05 6.74
C TYR A 62 -5.49 6.89 6.71
N SER A 63 -6.17 6.69 5.60
CA SER A 63 -7.14 5.61 5.42
C SER A 63 -6.68 4.59 4.38
N GLU A 64 -5.97 5.01 3.34
CA GLU A 64 -5.60 4.16 2.22
C GLU A 64 -4.12 3.80 2.16
N ILE A 65 -3.36 4.05 3.24
CA ILE A 65 -2.01 3.52 3.39
C ILE A 65 -1.97 2.63 4.62
N ILE A 66 -1.51 1.40 4.42
CA ILE A 66 -1.33 0.45 5.51
C ILE A 66 0.15 0.07 5.58
N ILE A 67 0.67 0.01 6.78
CA ILE A 67 2.09 -0.22 7.05
C ILE A 67 2.24 -1.51 7.85
N ALA A 68 3.21 -2.33 7.46
CA ALA A 68 3.61 -3.52 8.19
C ALA A 68 4.92 -3.25 8.92
N GLU A 69 4.93 -3.57 10.20
CA GLU A 69 6.13 -3.45 11.03
C GLU A 69 6.50 -4.79 11.63
N VAL A 70 7.77 -5.02 11.85
CA VAL A 70 8.25 -6.17 12.62
C VAL A 70 9.14 -5.63 13.71
N THR A 71 8.77 -5.87 14.97
CA THR A 71 9.51 -5.40 16.13
C THR A 71 9.78 -3.89 16.07
N GLY A 72 8.76 -3.14 15.65
CA GLY A 72 8.84 -1.67 15.57
C GLY A 72 9.53 -1.12 14.34
N GLU A 73 10.02 -1.96 13.43
CA GLU A 73 10.67 -1.53 12.21
C GLU A 73 9.76 -1.75 11.01
N MET A 74 9.60 -0.73 10.17
CA MET A 74 8.77 -0.84 8.99
C MET A 74 9.40 -1.79 7.97
N VAL A 75 8.66 -2.80 7.55
CA VAL A 75 9.12 -3.78 6.57
C VAL A 75 8.36 -3.74 5.26
N GLY A 76 7.23 -3.05 5.25
CA GLY A 76 6.44 -2.92 4.04
C GLY A 76 5.32 -1.92 4.19
N TYR A 77 4.78 -1.49 3.06
CA TYR A 77 3.56 -0.68 3.05
C TYR A 77 2.84 -0.83 1.71
N THR A 78 1.56 -0.50 1.70
CA THR A 78 0.78 -0.42 0.48
C THR A 78 -0.05 0.85 0.49
N ARG A 79 -0.28 1.42 -0.68
CA ARG A 79 -1.08 2.61 -0.88
C ARG A 79 -2.13 2.34 -1.95
N GLY A 80 -3.37 2.72 -1.68
CA GLY A 80 -4.45 2.59 -2.63
C GLY A 80 -4.99 3.96 -3.05
N TRP A 81 -5.50 4.04 -4.27
CA TRP A 81 -6.18 5.23 -4.80
C TRP A 81 -7.13 4.81 -5.91
N TRP A 82 -7.87 5.76 -6.45
CA TRP A 82 -8.74 5.47 -7.57
C TRP A 82 -8.62 6.55 -8.64
N GLU A 83 -8.96 6.18 -9.86
CA GLU A 83 -8.95 7.09 -11.01
C GLU A 83 -10.21 6.85 -11.83
N ASP A 84 -10.85 7.93 -12.28
CA ASP A 84 -11.98 7.82 -13.19
C ASP A 84 -11.43 7.77 -14.60
N GLU A 85 -11.86 6.76 -15.35
CA GLU A 85 -11.40 6.51 -16.72
C GLU A 85 -12.53 6.69 -17.70
N ALA A 86 -13.28 7.57 -17.71
CA ALA A 86 -14.45 7.91 -18.46
C ALA A 86 -15.58 8.24 -17.51
N ALA A 87 -16.67 8.74 -18.01
CA ALA A 87 -17.78 9.17 -17.18
C ALA A 87 -18.41 8.04 -16.36
N THR A 88 -18.22 6.80 -16.78
CA THR A 88 -18.92 5.65 -16.19
C THR A 88 -17.99 4.59 -15.60
N ALA A 89 -16.67 4.79 -15.63
CA ALA A 89 -15.72 3.77 -15.17
C ALA A 89 -14.75 4.33 -14.16
N ARG A 90 -14.53 3.58 -13.09
CA ARG A 90 -13.56 3.92 -12.06
C ARG A 90 -12.62 2.74 -11.83
N LEU A 91 -11.33 3.03 -11.85
CA LEU A 91 -10.30 2.04 -11.58
C LEU A 91 -9.76 2.22 -10.18
N TYR A 92 -9.68 1.13 -9.43
CA TYR A 92 -9.08 1.10 -8.10
C TYR A 92 -7.70 0.47 -8.23
N LYS A 93 -6.68 1.21 -7.84
CA LYS A 93 -5.28 0.82 -8.03
C LYS A 93 -4.55 0.83 -6.71
N HIS A 94 -3.52 0.02 -6.60
CA HIS A 94 -2.62 0.10 -5.45
C HIS A 94 -1.21 -0.33 -5.79
N ASN A 95 -0.27 0.19 -5.03
CA ASN A 95 1.13 -0.23 -5.05
C ASN A 95 1.48 -0.82 -3.69
N GLY A 96 2.30 -1.84 -3.70
CA GLY A 96 2.79 -2.42 -2.47
C GLY A 96 4.29 -2.67 -2.55
N PHE A 97 4.98 -2.40 -1.44
CA PHE A 97 6.42 -2.54 -1.34
C PHE A 97 6.76 -3.29 -0.07
N LEU A 98 7.71 -4.21 -0.17
CA LEU A 98 8.10 -5.07 0.93
C LEU A 98 9.60 -5.32 0.84
N VAL A 99 10.31 -5.17 1.95
CA VAL A 99 11.74 -5.46 1.95
C VAL A 99 11.97 -6.94 1.64
N PRO A 100 13.06 -7.28 0.92
CA PRO A 100 13.25 -8.65 0.42
C PRO A 100 13.21 -9.73 1.48
N GLU A 101 13.74 -9.47 2.67
CA GLU A 101 13.81 -10.44 3.76
C GLU A 101 12.42 -10.89 4.22
N TRP A 102 11.41 -10.09 3.98
CA TRP A 102 10.06 -10.36 4.46
C TRP A 102 9.09 -10.77 3.35
N ARG A 103 9.60 -10.98 2.14
CA ARG A 103 8.80 -11.49 1.03
C ARG A 103 8.50 -12.98 1.22
N ARG A 104 7.43 -13.44 0.58
CA ARG A 104 7.01 -14.85 0.58
C ARG A 104 6.63 -15.38 1.95
N LYS A 105 6.17 -14.49 2.83
CA LYS A 105 5.73 -14.87 4.18
C LYS A 105 4.26 -14.53 4.43
N GLY A 106 3.53 -14.10 3.39
CA GLY A 106 2.11 -13.80 3.48
C GLY A 106 1.78 -12.37 3.85
N ILE A 107 2.77 -11.51 4.10
CA ILE A 107 2.56 -10.11 4.47
C ILE A 107 1.94 -9.33 3.31
N GLY A 108 2.50 -9.46 2.12
CA GLY A 108 2.01 -8.77 0.94
C GLY A 108 0.58 -9.16 0.60
N ARG A 109 0.29 -10.46 0.70
CA ARG A 109 -1.06 -10.98 0.45
C ARG A 109 -2.07 -10.43 1.45
N ALA A 110 -1.68 -10.35 2.72
CA ALA A 110 -2.56 -9.80 3.76
C ALA A 110 -2.87 -8.33 3.48
N MET A 111 -1.88 -7.55 3.09
CA MET A 111 -2.08 -6.15 2.75
C MET A 111 -2.93 -5.99 1.49
N LEU A 112 -2.75 -6.85 0.50
CA LEU A 112 -3.55 -6.86 -0.72
C LEU A 112 -5.03 -7.11 -0.40
N ILE A 113 -5.32 -8.10 0.41
CA ILE A 113 -6.70 -8.43 0.79
C ILE A 113 -7.33 -7.26 1.56
N TRP A 114 -6.57 -6.66 2.47
CA TRP A 114 -7.07 -5.51 3.22
C TRP A 114 -7.42 -4.36 2.28
N MET A 115 -6.57 -4.07 1.30
CA MET A 115 -6.79 -2.98 0.36
C MET A 115 -7.99 -3.25 -0.55
N GLU A 116 -8.17 -4.49 -1.00
CA GLU A 116 -9.34 -4.85 -1.80
C GLU A 116 -10.63 -4.61 -1.01
N ASN A 117 -10.65 -4.98 0.27
CA ASN A 117 -11.79 -4.72 1.13
C ASN A 117 -12.04 -3.23 1.30
N ARG A 118 -10.97 -2.44 1.44
CA ARG A 118 -11.08 -0.99 1.53
C ARG A 118 -11.67 -0.40 0.25
N PHE A 119 -11.28 -0.90 -0.91
CA PHE A 119 -11.83 -0.47 -2.19
C PHE A 119 -13.32 -0.77 -2.28
N HIS A 120 -13.76 -1.91 -1.80
CA HIS A 120 -15.19 -2.23 -1.76
C HIS A 120 -15.96 -1.25 -0.87
N GLU A 121 -15.39 -0.85 0.24
CA GLU A 121 -16.00 0.17 1.11
C GLU A 121 -16.14 1.51 0.39
N ILE A 122 -15.08 1.94 -0.30
CA ILE A 122 -15.10 3.18 -1.05
C ILE A 122 -16.13 3.10 -2.18
N ALA A 123 -16.16 1.99 -2.90
CA ALA A 123 -17.10 1.78 -4.00
C ALA A 123 -18.54 1.80 -3.53
N ALA A 124 -18.81 1.26 -2.36
CA ALA A 124 -20.17 1.24 -1.81
C ALA A 124 -20.69 2.65 -1.49
N SER A 125 -19.80 3.61 -1.29
CA SER A 125 -20.16 5.01 -1.00
C SER A 125 -20.39 5.84 -2.25
N ASN A 126 -20.16 5.29 -3.45
CA ASN A 126 -20.27 6.01 -4.71
C ASN A 126 -21.64 5.81 -5.35
N PRO A 127 -22.05 6.74 -6.26
CA PRO A 127 -23.32 6.58 -6.96
C PRO A 127 -23.40 5.26 -7.72
N PRO A 128 -24.56 4.60 -7.72
CA PRO A 128 -24.70 3.29 -8.37
C PRO A 128 -24.49 3.31 -9.89
N GLU A 129 -24.67 4.42 -10.54
CA GLU A 129 -24.52 4.55 -11.98
C GLU A 129 -23.06 4.57 -12.44
N THR A 130 -22.10 4.67 -11.52
CA THR A 130 -20.69 4.64 -11.86
C THR A 130 -20.22 3.19 -12.00
N ALA A 131 -19.73 2.82 -13.18
CA ALA A 131 -19.13 1.51 -13.37
C ALA A 131 -17.85 1.40 -12.52
N LYS A 132 -17.64 0.25 -11.89
CA LYS A 132 -16.55 0.08 -10.95
C LYS A 132 -15.73 -1.13 -11.31
N PHE A 133 -14.42 -0.92 -11.46
CA PHE A 133 -13.47 -2.01 -11.64
C PHE A 133 -12.51 -2.05 -10.48
N LEU A 134 -12.01 -3.23 -10.19
CA LEU A 134 -10.92 -3.41 -9.28
C LEU A 134 -9.69 -3.77 -10.10
N GLN A 135 -8.74 -2.86 -10.20
CA GLN A 135 -7.48 -3.12 -10.86
C GLN A 135 -6.37 -3.15 -9.84
N VAL A 136 -5.62 -4.24 -9.83
CA VAL A 136 -4.48 -4.40 -8.95
C VAL A 136 -3.22 -4.06 -9.72
N ASN A 137 -2.49 -3.06 -9.25
CA ASN A 137 -1.21 -2.66 -9.83
C ASN A 137 -0.12 -3.01 -8.82
N VAL A 138 0.21 -4.30 -8.77
CA VAL A 138 1.16 -4.82 -7.80
C VAL A 138 2.52 -4.91 -8.46
N THR A 139 3.46 -4.13 -7.96
CA THR A 139 4.82 -4.14 -8.50
C THR A 139 5.76 -5.03 -7.70
N GLN A 140 5.48 -5.24 -6.40
CA GLN A 140 6.47 -5.83 -5.51
C GLN A 140 5.96 -7.02 -4.69
N PHE A 141 4.69 -7.32 -4.71
CA PHE A 141 4.13 -8.42 -3.92
C PHE A 141 4.15 -9.72 -4.70
N GLN A 142 5.32 -10.18 -5.02
CA GLN A 142 5.44 -11.41 -5.79
C GLN A 142 5.38 -12.61 -4.89
N ALA A 143 4.48 -13.53 -5.21
CA ALA A 143 4.34 -14.80 -4.51
C ALA A 143 4.25 -14.63 -2.99
N GLY A 144 3.56 -13.62 -2.57
CA GLY A 144 3.35 -13.21 -1.17
C GLY A 144 3.19 -14.25 -0.09
#